data_d11863c3ee2843f096a679b658cd9109
#
_entry.id   d11863c3ee2843f096a679b658cd9109
#
_cell.length_a   1.000
_cell.length_b   1.000
_cell.length_c   1.000
_cell.angle_alpha   90.00
_cell.angle_beta   90.00
_cell.angle_gamma   90.00
#
_symmetry.space_group_name_H-M   'P 1'
#
loop_
_entity.id
_entity.type
_entity.pdbx_description
1 polymer ?
#
loop_
_entity_poly.entity_id
_entity_poly.type
_entity_poly.pdbx_seq_one_letter_code
_entity_poly.pdbx_strand_id
1 'polypeptide(L)'
;LLLVFSELLIKSGNLKMKELIIHCSATPNGRYNNAADIHQWHLENGWDGIGYHWVITPKGELQAGRPEYWKGSHARGHNNAIGICMIGTDEFNDEQWAILRNLVLKKKIEYPNLKVIGHNEVSTKSCPGFDVQWWLKNKL
;
A
#
# COMPACT_ATOMS: atom_id res chain seq x y z
N LEU A 1 -5.18 -16.71 28.65
CA LEU A 1 -3.73 -16.52 28.86
C LEU A 1 -2.94 -16.69 27.58
N LEU A 2 -3.17 -17.76 26.83
CA LEU A 2 -2.48 -18.01 25.56
C LEU A 2 -2.82 -16.95 24.50
N LEU A 3 -4.07 -16.48 24.45
CA LEU A 3 -4.48 -15.41 23.54
C LEU A 3 -3.78 -14.09 23.85
N VAL A 4 -3.67 -13.72 25.12
CA VAL A 4 -2.99 -12.49 25.53
C VAL A 4 -1.50 -12.55 25.17
N PHE A 5 -0.87 -13.70 25.40
CA PHE A 5 0.54 -13.90 25.05
C PHE A 5 0.79 -13.83 23.55
N SER A 6 -0.11 -14.46 22.77
CA SER A 6 -0.07 -14.41 21.31
C SER A 6 -0.23 -12.99 20.78
N GLU A 7 -1.15 -12.20 21.35
CA GLU A 7 -1.34 -10.79 20.99
C GLU A 7 -0.11 -9.94 21.30
N LEU A 8 0.54 -10.18 22.44
CA LEU A 8 1.77 -9.47 22.80
C LEU A 8 2.92 -9.77 21.85
N LEU A 9 3.07 -11.02 21.43
CA LEU A 9 4.09 -11.42 20.45
C LEU A 9 3.83 -10.78 19.08
N ILE A 10 2.59 -10.77 18.62
CA ILE A 10 2.18 -10.13 17.38
C ILE A 10 2.48 -8.63 17.44
N LYS A 11 2.08 -7.96 18.52
CA LYS A 11 2.33 -6.53 18.72
C LYS A 11 3.83 -6.20 18.73
N SER A 12 4.66 -7.02 19.38
CA SER A 12 6.10 -6.77 19.42
C SER A 12 6.74 -6.93 18.04
N GLY A 13 6.27 -7.87 17.20
CA GLY A 13 6.67 -7.98 15.80
C GLY A 13 6.22 -6.79 14.98
N ASN A 14 4.98 -6.32 15.20
CA ASN A 14 4.38 -5.20 14.47
C ASN A 14 5.03 -3.86 14.81
N LEU A 15 5.63 -3.70 15.97
CA LEU A 15 6.35 -2.46 16.37
C LEU A 15 7.55 -2.17 15.45
N LYS A 16 8.03 -3.14 14.69
CA LYS A 16 9.16 -2.95 13.77
C LYS A 16 8.76 -2.29 12.46
N MET A 17 7.47 -2.33 12.07
CA MET A 17 6.99 -1.68 10.87
C MET A 17 6.96 -0.16 11.08
N LYS A 18 7.67 0.58 10.23
CA LYS A 18 7.88 2.02 10.37
C LYS A 18 7.16 2.85 9.32
N GLU A 19 6.98 2.33 8.10
CA GLU A 19 6.47 3.10 6.99
C GLU A 19 5.43 2.34 6.20
N LEU A 20 4.49 3.12 5.65
CA LEU A 20 3.53 2.67 4.64
C LEU A 20 3.58 3.68 3.50
N ILE A 21 3.79 3.20 2.28
CA ILE A 21 3.92 4.05 1.10
C ILE A 21 2.76 3.79 0.15
N ILE A 22 2.07 4.87 -0.22
CA ILE A 22 0.96 4.83 -1.16
C ILE A 22 1.49 5.11 -2.56
N HIS A 23 1.11 4.24 -3.50
CA HIS A 23 1.45 4.29 -4.91
C HIS A 23 0.20 4.32 -5.78
N CYS A 24 0.38 4.63 -7.06
CA CYS A 24 -0.59 4.31 -8.10
C CYS A 24 0.04 3.37 -9.13
N SER A 25 -0.81 2.71 -9.90
CA SER A 25 -0.32 1.79 -10.95
C SER A 25 0.20 2.51 -12.19
N ALA A 26 -0.07 3.80 -12.32
CA ALA A 26 0.24 4.61 -13.50
C ALA A 26 -0.44 4.03 -14.78
N THR A 27 -1.63 3.50 -14.61
CA THR A 27 -2.49 3.00 -15.69
C THR A 27 -3.60 4.02 -15.96
N PRO A 28 -4.26 3.96 -17.13
CA PRO A 28 -5.35 4.90 -17.43
C PRO A 28 -6.42 4.92 -16.33
N ASN A 29 -6.83 6.11 -15.93
CA ASN A 29 -7.87 6.29 -14.92
C ASN A 29 -9.16 5.57 -15.31
N GLY A 30 -9.77 4.87 -14.35
CA GLY A 30 -11.01 4.15 -14.54
C GLY A 30 -10.89 2.80 -15.25
N ARG A 31 -9.75 2.48 -15.85
CA ARG A 31 -9.53 1.18 -16.49
C ARG A 31 -9.32 0.12 -15.42
N TYR A 32 -10.07 -0.98 -15.52
CA TYR A 32 -9.89 -2.09 -14.61
C TYR A 32 -8.56 -2.80 -14.85
N ASN A 33 -7.73 -2.83 -13.85
CA ASN A 33 -6.58 -3.71 -13.70
C ASN A 33 -6.58 -4.21 -12.25
N ASN A 34 -5.86 -5.28 -11.99
CA ASN A 34 -5.88 -5.94 -10.70
C ASN A 34 -4.47 -6.42 -10.28
N ALA A 35 -4.39 -7.05 -9.12
CA ALA A 35 -3.12 -7.57 -8.61
C ALA A 35 -2.49 -8.60 -9.54
N ALA A 36 -3.30 -9.44 -10.20
CA ALA A 36 -2.80 -10.44 -11.14
C ALA A 36 -2.11 -9.79 -12.35
N ASP A 37 -2.65 -8.68 -12.85
CA ASP A 37 -2.04 -7.92 -13.96
C ASP A 37 -0.68 -7.37 -13.53
N ILE A 38 -0.62 -6.74 -12.36
CA ILE A 38 0.63 -6.18 -11.83
C ILE A 38 1.66 -7.28 -11.59
N HIS A 39 1.21 -8.41 -11.05
CA HIS A 39 2.07 -9.57 -10.83
C HIS A 39 2.73 -10.01 -12.14
N GLN A 40 1.95 -10.11 -13.22
CA GLN A 40 2.46 -10.47 -14.54
C GLN A 40 3.46 -9.44 -15.06
N TRP A 41 3.15 -8.14 -14.94
CA TRP A 41 4.07 -7.07 -15.38
C TRP A 41 5.39 -7.09 -14.62
N HIS A 42 5.35 -7.34 -13.32
CA HIS A 42 6.55 -7.41 -12.49
C HIS A 42 7.38 -8.66 -12.81
N LEU A 43 6.74 -9.80 -13.11
CA LEU A 43 7.44 -10.99 -13.61
C LEU A 43 8.16 -10.71 -14.93
N GLU A 44 7.52 -9.98 -15.84
CA GLU A 44 8.10 -9.57 -17.12
C GLU A 44 9.32 -8.67 -16.93
N ASN A 45 9.36 -7.89 -15.84
CA ASN A 45 10.52 -7.08 -15.49
C ASN A 45 11.65 -7.89 -14.85
N GLY A 46 11.48 -9.19 -14.68
CA GLY A 46 12.47 -10.07 -14.05
C GLY A 46 12.39 -10.10 -12.51
N TRP A 47 11.31 -9.59 -11.93
CA TRP A 47 11.09 -9.62 -10.48
C TRP A 47 10.43 -10.94 -10.08
N ASP A 48 10.40 -11.23 -8.77
CA ASP A 48 9.78 -12.45 -8.21
C ASP A 48 8.25 -12.38 -8.17
N GLY A 49 7.65 -11.42 -8.85
CA GLY A 49 6.22 -11.18 -8.88
C GLY A 49 5.89 -9.79 -8.37
N ILE A 50 4.61 -9.59 -8.03
CA ILE A 50 4.11 -8.29 -7.58
C ILE A 50 4.94 -7.73 -6.41
N GLY A 51 5.38 -6.49 -6.53
CA GLY A 51 6.20 -5.81 -5.53
C GLY A 51 5.42 -5.13 -4.42
N TYR A 52 4.11 -4.93 -4.58
CA TYR A 52 3.23 -4.31 -3.58
C TYR A 52 2.68 -5.35 -2.62
N HIS A 53 2.24 -4.89 -1.45
CA HIS A 53 1.55 -5.73 -0.46
C HIS A 53 0.04 -5.71 -0.64
N TRP A 54 -0.51 -4.59 -1.11
CA TRP A 54 -1.95 -4.41 -1.32
C TRP A 54 -2.23 -3.67 -2.61
N VAL A 55 -3.33 -4.03 -3.25
CA VAL A 55 -3.82 -3.39 -4.48
C VAL A 55 -5.30 -3.05 -4.31
N ILE A 56 -5.67 -1.82 -4.67
CA ILE A 56 -7.06 -1.34 -4.59
C ILE A 56 -7.54 -1.07 -6.01
N THR A 57 -8.54 -1.85 -6.45
CA THR A 57 -9.04 -1.82 -7.83
C THR A 57 -10.19 -0.83 -8.02
N PRO A 58 -10.46 -0.39 -9.27
CA PRO A 58 -11.60 0.49 -9.55
C PRO A 58 -12.97 -0.13 -9.26
N LYS A 59 -13.04 -1.45 -9.11
CA LYS A 59 -14.27 -2.14 -8.71
C LYS A 59 -14.49 -2.17 -7.20
N GLY A 60 -13.61 -1.53 -6.42
CA GLY A 60 -13.71 -1.54 -4.96
C GLY A 60 -13.24 -2.85 -4.35
N GLU A 61 -12.23 -3.46 -4.91
CA GLU A 61 -11.63 -4.67 -4.38
C GLU A 61 -10.30 -4.36 -3.70
N LEU A 62 -10.10 -4.92 -2.52
CA LEU A 62 -8.80 -4.93 -1.85
C LEU A 62 -8.16 -6.29 -2.10
N GLN A 63 -7.05 -6.30 -2.82
CA GLN A 63 -6.37 -7.54 -3.21
C GLN A 63 -4.99 -7.61 -2.58
N ALA A 64 -4.59 -8.81 -2.14
CA ALA A 64 -3.28 -9.05 -1.57
C ALA A 64 -2.22 -9.25 -2.66
N GLY A 65 -1.04 -8.68 -2.41
CA GLY A 65 0.17 -8.98 -3.15
C GLY A 65 1.12 -9.80 -2.28
N ARG A 66 2.34 -9.29 -2.02
CA ARG A 66 3.27 -9.94 -1.09
C ARG A 66 2.71 -9.90 0.34
N PRO A 67 2.96 -10.93 1.16
CA PRO A 67 2.67 -10.82 2.59
C PRO A 67 3.42 -9.63 3.20
N GLU A 68 2.81 -8.94 4.16
CA GLU A 68 3.42 -7.75 4.75
C GLU A 68 4.76 -8.02 5.43
N TYR A 69 5.01 -9.24 5.89
CA TYR A 69 6.28 -9.62 6.49
C TYR A 69 7.40 -9.87 5.46
N TRP A 70 7.08 -9.85 4.17
CA TRP A 70 8.06 -9.90 3.10
C TRP A 70 8.45 -8.49 2.70
N LYS A 71 9.75 -8.30 2.47
CA LYS A 71 10.24 -7.08 1.85
C LYS A 71 9.57 -6.90 0.48
N GLY A 72 9.09 -5.69 0.22
CA GLY A 72 8.49 -5.35 -1.06
C GLY A 72 9.51 -5.04 -2.15
N SER A 73 9.00 -4.65 -3.30
CA SER A 73 9.78 -4.12 -4.43
C SER A 73 8.93 -3.01 -5.03
N HIS A 74 8.87 -1.86 -4.35
CA HIS A 74 7.95 -0.77 -4.75
C HIS A 74 8.52 0.64 -4.54
N ALA A 75 9.53 0.81 -3.69
CA ALA A 75 10.13 2.11 -3.46
C ALA A 75 11.61 1.93 -3.10
N ARG A 76 12.49 2.33 -3.99
CA ARG A 76 13.94 2.17 -3.83
C ARG A 76 14.41 2.79 -2.52
N GLY A 77 15.10 2.02 -1.70
CA GLY A 77 15.58 2.44 -0.38
C GLY A 77 14.52 2.37 0.72
N HIS A 78 13.26 2.05 0.38
CA HIS A 78 12.11 2.00 1.30
C HIS A 78 11.30 0.70 1.17
N ASN A 79 11.88 -0.35 0.61
CA ASN A 79 11.16 -1.60 0.37
C ASN A 79 10.79 -2.38 1.63
N ASN A 80 11.28 -1.96 2.80
CA ASN A 80 10.82 -2.50 4.08
C ASN A 80 9.44 -1.95 4.49
N ALA A 81 8.97 -0.89 3.82
CA ALA A 81 7.65 -0.32 4.04
C ALA A 81 6.55 -1.20 3.45
N ILE A 82 5.33 -1.08 4.00
CA ILE A 82 4.14 -1.62 3.34
C ILE A 82 3.89 -0.78 2.09
N GLY A 83 3.69 -1.43 0.95
CA GLY A 83 3.35 -0.76 -0.31
C GLY A 83 1.90 -1.02 -0.67
N ILE A 84 1.11 0.05 -0.83
CA ILE A 84 -0.27 0.02 -1.32
C ILE A 84 -0.31 0.64 -2.71
N CYS A 85 -0.91 -0.04 -3.67
CA CYS A 85 -1.08 0.45 -5.03
C CYS A 85 -2.54 0.75 -5.33
N MET A 86 -2.85 2.01 -5.64
CA MET A 86 -4.14 2.44 -6.17
C MET A 86 -4.14 2.26 -7.69
N ILE A 87 -5.07 1.51 -8.24
CA ILE A 87 -5.17 1.34 -9.69
C ILE A 87 -5.66 2.64 -10.33
N GLY A 88 -4.84 3.21 -11.20
CA GLY A 88 -5.08 4.49 -11.88
C GLY A 88 -3.81 5.33 -11.92
N THR A 89 -3.97 6.62 -12.17
CA THR A 89 -2.86 7.59 -12.27
C THR A 89 -3.02 8.73 -11.26
N ASP A 90 -4.11 9.48 -11.33
CA ASP A 90 -4.36 10.67 -10.49
C ASP A 90 -5.86 10.91 -10.20
N GLU A 91 -6.75 10.08 -10.74
CA GLU A 91 -8.18 10.09 -10.46
C GLU A 91 -8.62 8.72 -9.95
N PHE A 92 -9.24 8.69 -8.78
CA PHE A 92 -9.71 7.46 -8.15
C PHE A 92 -11.16 7.65 -7.74
N ASN A 93 -11.95 6.57 -7.81
CA ASN A 93 -13.36 6.66 -7.47
C ASN A 93 -13.61 6.57 -5.96
N ASP A 94 -14.85 6.85 -5.54
CA ASP A 94 -15.23 6.89 -4.13
C ASP A 94 -14.98 5.56 -3.41
N GLU A 95 -15.18 4.44 -4.09
CA GLU A 95 -14.94 3.11 -3.52
C GLU A 95 -13.45 2.90 -3.22
N GLN A 96 -12.58 3.32 -4.15
CA GLN A 96 -11.13 3.24 -3.95
C GLN A 96 -10.69 4.10 -2.76
N TRP A 97 -11.19 5.32 -2.66
CA TRP A 97 -10.87 6.21 -1.54
C TRP A 97 -11.33 5.64 -0.20
N ALA A 98 -12.53 5.06 -0.16
CA ALA A 98 -13.07 4.46 1.06
C ALA A 98 -12.22 3.27 1.53
N ILE A 99 -11.79 2.41 0.61
CA ILE A 99 -10.93 1.25 0.93
C ILE A 99 -9.55 1.72 1.40
N LEU A 100 -8.97 2.70 0.72
CA LEU A 100 -7.67 3.24 1.12
C LEU A 100 -7.73 3.80 2.54
N ARG A 101 -8.77 4.59 2.83
CA ARG A 101 -8.97 5.17 4.16
C ARG A 101 -9.06 4.08 5.24
N ASN A 102 -9.91 3.09 5.02
CA ASN A 102 -10.10 2.01 5.97
C ASN A 102 -8.82 1.21 6.19
N LEU A 103 -8.09 0.93 5.12
CA LEU A 103 -6.83 0.17 5.20
C LEU A 103 -5.76 0.97 5.96
N VAL A 104 -5.60 2.26 5.66
CA VAL A 104 -4.62 3.10 6.36
C VAL A 104 -4.95 3.20 7.85
N LEU A 105 -6.22 3.42 8.20
CA LEU A 105 -6.65 3.47 9.61
C LEU A 105 -6.34 2.15 10.33
N LYS A 106 -6.65 1.04 9.70
CA LYS A 106 -6.37 -0.30 10.25
C LYS A 106 -4.86 -0.50 10.47
N LYS A 107 -4.04 -0.12 9.51
CA LYS A 107 -2.59 -0.26 9.62
C LYS A 107 -1.99 0.64 10.69
N LYS A 108 -2.52 1.84 10.87
CA LYS A 108 -2.08 2.73 11.95
C LYS A 108 -2.39 2.17 13.33
N ILE A 109 -3.46 1.38 13.46
CA ILE A 109 -3.79 0.68 14.71
C ILE A 109 -2.85 -0.51 14.91
N GLU A 110 -2.60 -1.30 13.86
CA GLU A 110 -1.71 -2.47 13.93
C GLU A 110 -0.26 -2.08 14.21
N TYR A 111 0.19 -0.95 13.66
CA TYR A 111 1.57 -0.47 13.76
C TYR A 111 1.58 0.94 14.33
N PRO A 112 1.65 1.09 15.67
CA PRO A 112 1.43 2.39 16.35
C PRO A 112 2.35 3.53 15.91
N ASN A 113 3.56 3.22 15.43
CA ASN A 113 4.54 4.22 15.01
C ASN A 113 4.62 4.37 13.49
N LEU A 114 3.60 3.90 12.77
CA LEU A 114 3.58 3.90 11.32
C LEU A 114 3.53 5.30 10.75
N LYS A 115 4.48 5.61 9.88
CA LYS A 115 4.51 6.84 9.08
C LYS A 115 3.92 6.53 7.70
N VAL A 116 2.89 7.24 7.30
CA VAL A 116 2.22 7.07 6.01
C VAL A 116 2.69 8.19 5.07
N ILE A 117 3.24 7.81 3.93
CA ILE A 117 3.77 8.74 2.93
C ILE A 117 3.34 8.35 1.52
N GLY A 118 3.43 9.30 0.59
CA GLY A 118 3.30 9.03 -0.84
C GLY A 118 4.66 8.71 -1.45
N HIS A 119 4.67 7.93 -2.52
CA HIS A 119 5.91 7.61 -3.24
C HIS A 119 6.62 8.88 -3.74
N ASN A 120 5.87 9.93 -4.08
CA ASN A 120 6.42 11.23 -4.49
C ASN A 120 7.20 11.96 -3.39
N GLU A 121 7.10 11.52 -2.15
CA GLU A 121 7.86 12.10 -1.04
C GLU A 121 9.28 11.50 -0.93
N VAL A 122 9.53 10.36 -1.57
CA VAL A 122 10.83 9.65 -1.53
C VAL A 122 11.37 9.35 -2.92
N SER A 123 10.78 9.92 -3.97
CA SER A 123 11.25 9.82 -5.35
C SER A 123 10.86 11.06 -6.14
N THR A 124 11.37 11.17 -7.37
CA THR A 124 11.02 12.27 -8.29
C THR A 124 9.74 11.98 -9.09
N LYS A 125 9.12 10.82 -8.91
CA LYS A 125 7.90 10.42 -9.62
C LYS A 125 6.68 11.16 -9.06
N SER A 126 5.64 11.30 -9.89
CA SER A 126 4.36 11.89 -9.47
C SER A 126 3.47 10.93 -8.69
N CYS A 127 3.75 9.62 -8.79
CA CYS A 127 3.05 8.57 -8.04
C CYS A 127 2.96 8.93 -6.54
N PRO A 128 1.82 8.86 -5.89
CA PRO A 128 0.56 8.24 -6.31
C PRO A 128 -0.42 9.16 -7.07
N GLY A 129 -0.02 10.35 -7.50
CA GLY A 129 -0.86 11.29 -8.23
C GLY A 129 -1.68 12.22 -7.35
N PHE A 130 -1.44 12.24 -6.05
CA PHE A 130 -2.07 13.15 -5.11
C PHE A 130 -1.16 13.41 -3.90
N ASP A 131 -1.48 14.45 -3.15
CA ASP A 131 -0.74 14.82 -1.93
C ASP A 131 -1.25 13.99 -0.75
N VAL A 132 -0.45 12.99 -0.36
CA VAL A 132 -0.82 12.06 0.72
C VAL A 132 -0.93 12.79 2.05
N GLN A 133 -0.04 13.74 2.36
CA GLN A 133 -0.09 14.45 3.64
C GLN A 133 -1.36 15.31 3.74
N TRP A 134 -1.75 15.99 2.65
CA TRP A 134 -3.02 16.71 2.60
C TRP A 134 -4.22 15.77 2.81
N TRP A 135 -4.20 14.62 2.13
CA TRP A 135 -5.25 13.61 2.24
C TRP A 135 -5.39 13.08 3.68
N LEU A 136 -4.26 12.76 4.32
CA LEU A 136 -4.25 12.29 5.72
C LEU A 136 -4.86 13.33 6.65
N LYS A 137 -4.51 14.60 6.46
CA LYS A 137 -5.00 15.68 7.31
C LYS A 137 -6.49 15.96 7.12
N ASN A 138 -7.00 15.87 5.90
CA ASN A 138 -8.34 16.35 5.54
C ASN A 138 -9.37 15.26 5.34
N LYS A 139 -8.96 14.03 5.06
CA LYS A 139 -9.86 12.91 4.67
C LYS A 139 -9.78 11.68 5.56
N LEU A 140 -8.80 11.59 6.44
CA LEU A 140 -8.62 10.40 7.28
C LEU A 140 -9.46 10.41 8.58
#